data_dcfb0b0b59cfcc0713bba80cc4915542
#
_entry.id   dcfb0b0b59cfcc0713bba80cc4915542
#
_cell.length_a   1.000
_cell.length_b   1.000
_cell.length_c   1.000
_cell.angle_alpha   90.00
_cell.angle_beta   90.00
_cell.angle_gamma   90.00
#
_symmetry.space_group_name_H-M   'P 1'
#
loop_
_entity.id
_entity.type
_entity.pdbx_description
1 polymer ?
#
loop_
_entity_poly.entity_id
_entity_poly.type
_entity_poly.pdbx_seq_one_letter_code
_entity_poly.pdbx_strand_id
1 'polypeptide(L)'
;MRFAKKATAVALVSAMAMSLVACGGSSTSSTTAAATTAAAATEAAKEAATEAAKEAATEAAAAAGDVSDKKVGISIYKFDDNFMTLYRTELVRYLTEDLGFKAENVVVQDGKGDQAEQTNQIQNFITQKYDVLILNLVQASSAPEITDMCVEAGIPVVYINREPDVAEEERWASEGIAATYVGCDARQSGTYQGEEILETSNKGDINGDGKVSYIMIQGDPENVDAQYRTEFSVKALTDAGVEVEELLMQRGDWDQAKAQQIAQDALNQYGDKIEVIFCNNDAMALGALQSIEAAGRTVNEDIYLVGVDALTEAVQNVIDGKQTGTVFNDHFAQAQTAGDIAAKFLKGESVDPVNMVDYSKVTQENAQEVLDKLK
;
A
#
# COMPACT_ATOMS: atom_id res chain seq x y z
N MET A 1 -37.13 29.85 6.43
CA MET A 1 -36.97 29.17 7.75
C MET A 1 -35.49 28.91 7.95
N ARG A 2 -34.94 29.43 9.06
CA ARG A 2 -33.50 29.39 9.34
C ARG A 2 -33.14 28.06 9.97
N PHE A 3 -32.16 27.32 9.42
CA PHE A 3 -31.53 26.19 10.10
C PHE A 3 -30.18 26.61 10.63
N ALA A 4 -30.01 26.45 11.93
CA ALA A 4 -28.82 26.79 12.69
C ALA A 4 -27.75 25.69 12.53
N LYS A 5 -26.55 26.10 12.11
CA LYS A 5 -25.34 25.23 12.13
C LYS A 5 -24.82 25.15 13.57
N LYS A 6 -24.73 23.93 14.10
CA LYS A 6 -23.97 23.66 15.32
C LYS A 6 -22.51 23.38 14.94
N ALA A 7 -21.63 24.30 15.32
CA ALA A 7 -20.19 24.12 15.25
C ALA A 7 -19.73 23.42 16.52
N THR A 8 -19.05 22.28 16.37
CA THR A 8 -18.36 21.59 17.47
C THR A 8 -16.90 22.08 17.46
N ALA A 9 -16.51 22.76 18.53
CA ALA A 9 -15.15 23.27 18.69
C ALA A 9 -14.25 22.15 19.24
N VAL A 10 -13.19 21.79 18.48
CA VAL A 10 -12.10 20.96 18.96
C VAL A 10 -11.09 21.89 19.65
N ALA A 11 -10.86 21.68 20.93
CA ALA A 11 -9.87 22.44 21.72
C ALA A 11 -8.47 21.82 21.52
N LEU A 12 -7.61 22.55 20.82
CA LEU A 12 -6.15 22.29 20.81
C LEU A 12 -5.56 22.76 22.15
N VAL A 13 -4.98 21.83 22.90
CA VAL A 13 -4.14 22.14 24.04
C VAL A 13 -2.69 22.27 23.56
N SER A 14 -2.24 23.51 23.37
CA SER A 14 -0.83 23.85 23.11
C SER A 14 -0.09 23.95 24.43
N ALA A 15 0.84 23.05 24.71
CA ALA A 15 1.78 23.17 25.82
C ALA A 15 2.98 24.01 25.39
N MET A 16 3.04 25.27 25.78
CA MET A 16 4.24 26.12 25.67
C MET A 16 5.23 25.79 26.79
N ALA A 17 6.40 25.29 26.44
CA ALA A 17 7.54 25.24 27.35
C ALA A 17 8.31 26.56 27.28
N MET A 18 8.29 27.34 28.35
CA MET A 18 9.14 28.55 28.53
C MET A 18 10.53 28.11 28.96
N SER A 19 11.53 28.46 28.16
CA SER A 19 12.95 28.38 28.54
C SER A 19 13.35 29.66 29.27
N LEU A 20 13.74 29.54 30.55
CA LEU A 20 14.40 30.57 31.31
C LEU A 20 15.92 30.34 31.18
N VAL A 21 16.59 31.35 30.61
CA VAL A 21 18.05 31.48 30.65
C VAL A 21 18.43 32.27 31.89
N ALA A 22 19.26 31.65 32.77
CA ALA A 22 20.00 32.38 33.81
C ALA A 22 21.45 31.89 33.79
N CYS A 23 22.36 32.84 33.64
CA CYS A 23 23.80 32.67 33.69
C CYS A 23 24.33 32.44 35.11
N GLY A 24 25.35 31.61 35.23
CA GLY A 24 26.42 31.77 36.18
C GLY A 24 26.71 30.64 37.17
N GLY A 25 27.90 30.01 37.06
CA GLY A 25 28.60 29.37 38.20
C GLY A 25 28.87 27.87 38.09
N SER A 26 30.13 27.54 37.92
CA SER A 26 30.74 26.21 37.96
C SER A 26 30.29 25.28 39.09
N SER A 27 29.96 24.06 38.78
CA SER A 27 30.57 22.86 39.40
C SER A 27 29.95 21.56 38.88
N THR A 28 30.81 20.61 38.67
CA THR A 28 30.65 19.21 38.23
C THR A 28 29.56 18.40 38.93
N SER A 29 29.01 17.44 38.14
CA SER A 29 28.20 16.27 38.51
C SER A 29 26.66 16.45 38.43
N SER A 30 26.06 15.98 37.29
CA SER A 30 24.83 15.19 37.24
C SER A 30 24.36 14.94 35.76
N THR A 31 25.14 14.15 35.01
CA THR A 31 24.77 13.74 33.64
C THR A 31 23.92 12.47 33.59
N THR A 32 23.69 11.79 34.73
CA THR A 32 23.00 10.51 34.76
C THR A 32 21.49 10.61 35.04
N ALA A 33 21.01 11.71 35.62
CA ALA A 33 19.58 11.84 35.98
C ALA A 33 18.68 12.37 34.82
N ALA A 34 19.25 13.12 33.86
CA ALA A 34 18.49 13.68 32.74
C ALA A 34 18.21 12.62 31.63
N ALA A 35 19.13 11.64 31.45
CA ALA A 35 18.94 10.57 30.49
C ALA A 35 17.88 9.55 30.95
N THR A 36 17.77 9.29 32.24
CA THR A 36 16.79 8.36 32.83
C THR A 36 15.36 8.92 32.80
N THR A 37 15.20 10.23 32.93
CA THR A 37 13.87 10.89 32.86
C THR A 37 13.35 11.00 31.42
N ALA A 38 14.24 11.16 30.44
CA ALA A 38 13.83 11.19 29.01
C ALA A 38 13.42 9.80 28.52
N ALA A 39 14.16 8.75 28.91
CA ALA A 39 13.80 7.37 28.56
C ALA A 39 12.47 6.92 29.20
N ALA A 40 12.25 7.28 30.49
CA ALA A 40 10.98 6.97 31.16
C ALA A 40 9.78 7.75 30.59
N ALA A 41 9.99 8.99 30.09
CA ALA A 41 8.94 9.75 29.44
C ALA A 41 8.59 9.20 28.05
N THR A 42 9.57 8.62 27.33
CA THR A 42 9.36 7.99 26.01
C THR A 42 8.66 6.64 26.17
N GLU A 43 9.00 5.83 27.19
CA GLU A 43 8.31 4.59 27.50
C GLU A 43 6.86 4.83 27.95
N ALA A 44 6.61 5.80 28.81
CA ALA A 44 5.27 6.20 29.24
C ALA A 44 4.39 6.75 28.08
N ALA A 45 5.00 7.46 27.14
CA ALA A 45 4.31 7.92 25.93
C ALA A 45 3.99 6.77 24.97
N LYS A 46 4.87 5.76 24.88
CA LYS A 46 4.66 4.54 24.07
C LYS A 46 3.58 3.64 24.67
N GLU A 47 3.57 3.45 25.99
CA GLU A 47 2.50 2.73 26.71
C GLU A 47 1.15 3.45 26.59
N ALA A 48 1.11 4.79 26.73
CA ALA A 48 -0.12 5.56 26.56
C ALA A 48 -0.66 5.51 25.13
N ALA A 49 0.22 5.52 24.12
CA ALA A 49 -0.18 5.35 22.72
C ALA A 49 -0.71 3.93 22.43
N THR A 50 -0.11 2.90 23.05
CA THR A 50 -0.56 1.51 22.93
C THR A 50 -1.90 1.28 23.64
N GLU A 51 -2.09 1.88 24.82
CA GLU A 51 -3.37 1.82 25.53
C GLU A 51 -4.48 2.59 24.81
N ALA A 52 -4.19 3.77 24.26
CA ALA A 52 -5.14 4.54 23.46
C ALA A 52 -5.52 3.82 22.15
N ALA A 53 -4.58 3.14 21.51
CA ALA A 53 -4.86 2.31 20.34
C ALA A 53 -5.72 1.08 20.72
N LYS A 54 -5.46 0.49 21.88
CA LYS A 54 -6.24 -0.64 22.40
C LYS A 54 -7.63 -0.23 22.87
N GLU A 55 -7.79 0.95 23.47
CA GLU A 55 -9.10 1.52 23.82
C GLU A 55 -9.91 1.90 22.58
N ALA A 56 -9.28 2.50 21.56
CA ALA A 56 -9.92 2.79 20.28
C ALA A 56 -10.37 1.50 19.54
N ALA A 57 -9.54 0.44 19.57
CA ALA A 57 -9.92 -0.87 19.04
C ALA A 57 -11.06 -1.51 19.83
N THR A 58 -11.07 -1.34 21.15
CA THR A 58 -12.16 -1.86 22.01
C THR A 58 -13.46 -1.07 21.85
N GLU A 59 -13.38 0.24 21.59
CA GLU A 59 -14.54 1.10 21.32
C GLU A 59 -15.11 0.83 19.91
N ALA A 60 -14.24 0.58 18.91
CA ALA A 60 -14.64 0.12 17.59
C ALA A 60 -15.32 -1.28 17.64
N ALA A 61 -14.78 -2.21 18.44
CA ALA A 61 -15.37 -3.53 18.67
C ALA A 61 -16.70 -3.46 19.43
N ALA A 62 -16.88 -2.50 20.35
CA ALA A 62 -18.14 -2.31 21.11
C ALA A 62 -19.23 -1.62 20.27
N ALA A 63 -18.85 -0.83 19.25
CA ALA A 63 -19.77 -0.24 18.28
C ALA A 63 -20.18 -1.25 17.19
N ALA A 64 -19.41 -2.33 17.01
CA ALA A 64 -19.72 -3.41 16.09
C ALA A 64 -20.84 -4.27 16.71
N GLY A 65 -22.07 -4.25 16.16
CA GLY A 65 -23.07 -5.28 16.46
C GLY A 65 -22.39 -6.66 16.32
N ASP A 66 -22.89 -7.64 17.06
CA ASP A 66 -22.28 -8.98 17.11
C ASP A 66 -22.13 -9.58 15.70
N VAL A 67 -20.90 -9.59 15.18
CA VAL A 67 -20.54 -10.16 13.87
C VAL A 67 -19.95 -11.57 14.00
N SER A 68 -19.85 -12.10 15.23
CA SER A 68 -19.13 -13.34 15.52
C SER A 68 -19.63 -14.55 14.72
N ASP A 69 -20.95 -14.63 14.48
CA ASP A 69 -21.58 -15.73 13.73
C ASP A 69 -21.66 -15.44 12.22
N LYS A 70 -21.24 -14.27 11.76
CA LYS A 70 -21.27 -13.88 10.37
C LYS A 70 -20.15 -14.54 9.56
N LYS A 71 -20.46 -14.91 8.32
CA LYS A 71 -19.53 -15.57 7.40
C LYS A 71 -18.94 -14.56 6.42
N VAL A 72 -17.60 -14.51 6.35
CA VAL A 72 -16.84 -13.69 5.42
C VAL A 72 -16.15 -14.57 4.38
N GLY A 73 -16.50 -14.41 3.11
CA GLY A 73 -15.84 -15.07 1.98
C GLY A 73 -14.79 -14.14 1.37
N ILE A 74 -13.54 -14.57 1.34
CA ILE A 74 -12.42 -13.82 0.77
C ILE A 74 -11.87 -14.58 -0.43
N SER A 75 -11.76 -13.94 -1.58
CA SER A 75 -11.07 -14.50 -2.74
C SER A 75 -9.96 -13.55 -3.19
N ILE A 76 -8.73 -14.06 -3.19
CA ILE A 76 -7.51 -13.35 -3.60
C ILE A 76 -7.12 -13.84 -4.99
N TYR A 77 -6.74 -12.94 -5.88
CA TYR A 77 -6.45 -13.28 -7.28
C TYR A 77 -5.38 -14.37 -7.44
N LYS A 78 -4.34 -14.35 -6.59
CA LYS A 78 -3.36 -15.43 -6.42
C LYS A 78 -2.62 -15.32 -5.09
N PHE A 79 -2.18 -16.46 -4.52
CA PHE A 79 -1.55 -16.51 -3.21
C PHE A 79 -0.03 -16.28 -3.22
N ASP A 80 0.61 -16.44 -4.36
CA ASP A 80 2.06 -16.27 -4.53
C ASP A 80 2.49 -14.81 -4.76
N ASP A 81 1.54 -13.87 -4.72
CA ASP A 81 1.81 -12.43 -4.71
C ASP A 81 2.31 -11.97 -3.34
N ASN A 82 3.46 -11.28 -3.30
CA ASN A 82 4.10 -10.88 -2.05
C ASN A 82 3.26 -9.83 -1.29
N PHE A 83 2.76 -8.80 -1.98
CA PHE A 83 1.92 -7.77 -1.36
C PHE A 83 0.59 -8.34 -0.86
N MET A 84 -0.10 -9.12 -1.69
CA MET A 84 -1.37 -9.74 -1.28
C MET A 84 -1.19 -10.79 -0.19
N THR A 85 0.01 -11.33 0.01
CA THR A 85 0.31 -12.18 1.17
C THR A 85 0.31 -11.36 2.47
N LEU A 86 0.90 -10.17 2.47
CA LEU A 86 0.84 -9.26 3.62
C LEU A 86 -0.59 -8.79 3.88
N TYR A 87 -1.27 -8.32 2.83
CA TYR A 87 -2.65 -7.83 2.91
C TYR A 87 -3.61 -8.87 3.50
N ARG A 88 -3.64 -10.10 2.91
CA ARG A 88 -4.58 -11.14 3.37
C ARG A 88 -4.27 -11.62 4.78
N THR A 89 -2.99 -11.62 5.19
CA THR A 89 -2.59 -12.00 6.54
C THR A 89 -3.13 -11.00 7.54
N GLU A 90 -2.94 -9.71 7.30
CA GLU A 90 -3.47 -8.66 8.16
C GLU A 90 -5.00 -8.63 8.15
N LEU A 91 -5.63 -8.80 6.97
CA LEU A 91 -7.09 -8.82 6.86
C LEU A 91 -7.72 -9.93 7.72
N VAL A 92 -7.17 -11.15 7.65
CA VAL A 92 -7.67 -12.27 8.46
C VAL A 92 -7.42 -12.02 9.94
N ARG A 93 -6.22 -11.53 10.31
CA ARG A 93 -5.91 -11.15 11.68
C ARG A 93 -6.91 -10.13 12.21
N TYR A 94 -7.11 -9.04 11.48
CA TYR A 94 -7.98 -7.94 11.88
C TYR A 94 -9.44 -8.38 12.02
N LEU A 95 -9.95 -9.15 11.06
CA LEU A 95 -11.31 -9.70 11.14
C LEU A 95 -11.51 -10.59 12.37
N THR A 96 -10.52 -11.43 12.69
CA THR A 96 -10.69 -12.44 13.75
C THR A 96 -10.29 -11.94 15.13
N GLU A 97 -9.21 -11.16 15.25
CA GLU A 97 -8.66 -10.73 16.53
C GLU A 97 -9.23 -9.38 17.00
N ASP A 98 -9.45 -8.43 16.06
CA ASP A 98 -9.92 -7.08 16.41
C ASP A 98 -11.45 -6.93 16.24
N LEU A 99 -12.03 -7.44 15.14
CA LEU A 99 -13.46 -7.33 14.87
C LEU A 99 -14.31 -8.48 15.47
N GLY A 100 -13.67 -9.57 15.91
CA GLY A 100 -14.31 -10.66 16.64
C GLY A 100 -15.08 -11.66 15.79
N PHE A 101 -14.85 -11.72 14.46
CA PHE A 101 -15.36 -12.83 13.63
C PHE A 101 -14.76 -14.15 14.09
N LYS A 102 -15.55 -15.22 14.13
CA LYS A 102 -15.02 -16.56 14.38
C LYS A 102 -14.14 -17.01 13.23
N ALA A 103 -12.94 -17.54 13.53
CA ALA A 103 -11.97 -17.94 12.51
C ALA A 103 -12.55 -18.99 11.52
N GLU A 104 -13.41 -19.90 11.98
CA GLU A 104 -14.12 -20.87 11.14
C GLU A 104 -15.11 -20.24 10.15
N ASN A 105 -15.50 -18.98 10.37
CA ASN A 105 -16.42 -18.22 9.52
C ASN A 105 -15.69 -17.31 8.52
N VAL A 106 -14.37 -17.15 8.63
CA VAL A 106 -13.54 -16.37 7.70
C VAL A 106 -12.80 -17.34 6.77
N VAL A 107 -13.25 -17.43 5.52
CA VAL A 107 -12.69 -18.39 4.55
C VAL A 107 -11.99 -17.63 3.42
N VAL A 108 -10.71 -17.95 3.23
CA VAL A 108 -9.88 -17.34 2.18
C VAL A 108 -9.61 -18.38 1.10
N GLN A 109 -9.81 -18.00 -0.17
CA GLN A 109 -9.57 -18.86 -1.34
C GLN A 109 -8.58 -18.20 -2.31
N ASP A 110 -7.77 -19.06 -2.94
CA ASP A 110 -6.80 -18.69 -3.96
C ASP A 110 -7.43 -18.76 -5.35
N GLY A 111 -7.55 -17.60 -6.02
CA GLY A 111 -8.04 -17.52 -7.41
C GLY A 111 -7.06 -18.06 -8.45
N LYS A 112 -5.81 -18.34 -8.06
CA LYS A 112 -4.75 -18.96 -8.89
C LYS A 112 -4.46 -18.21 -10.20
N GLY A 113 -4.81 -16.93 -10.28
CA GLY A 113 -4.72 -16.15 -11.52
C GLY A 113 -5.72 -16.59 -12.60
N ASP A 114 -6.74 -17.36 -12.25
CA ASP A 114 -7.75 -17.89 -13.16
C ASP A 114 -9.14 -17.31 -12.83
N GLN A 115 -9.67 -16.49 -13.72
CA GLN A 115 -10.97 -15.82 -13.52
C GLN A 115 -12.12 -16.81 -13.41
N ALA A 116 -12.08 -17.94 -14.14
CA ALA A 116 -13.14 -18.93 -14.05
C ALA A 116 -13.12 -19.67 -12.70
N GLU A 117 -11.93 -19.99 -12.18
CA GLU A 117 -11.76 -20.53 -10.82
C GLU A 117 -12.31 -19.55 -9.79
N GLN A 118 -11.95 -18.25 -9.88
CA GLN A 118 -12.42 -17.23 -8.96
C GLN A 118 -13.94 -17.05 -9.01
N THR A 119 -14.53 -17.02 -10.20
CA THR A 119 -15.99 -16.95 -10.37
C THR A 119 -16.68 -18.16 -9.72
N ASN A 120 -16.14 -19.38 -9.88
CA ASN A 120 -16.67 -20.57 -9.20
C ASN A 120 -16.58 -20.45 -7.67
N GLN A 121 -15.50 -19.90 -7.14
CA GLN A 121 -15.34 -19.68 -5.69
C GLN A 121 -16.41 -18.71 -5.17
N ILE A 122 -16.65 -17.61 -5.88
CA ILE A 122 -17.68 -16.61 -5.52
C ILE A 122 -19.07 -17.26 -5.56
N GLN A 123 -19.41 -18.02 -6.60
CA GLN A 123 -20.67 -18.76 -6.67
C GLN A 123 -20.84 -19.76 -5.52
N ASN A 124 -19.75 -20.40 -5.08
CA ASN A 124 -19.77 -21.28 -3.91
C ASN A 124 -20.03 -20.52 -2.62
N PHE A 125 -19.43 -19.33 -2.40
CA PHE A 125 -19.73 -18.46 -1.27
C PHE A 125 -21.20 -18.05 -1.26
N ILE A 126 -21.73 -17.64 -2.42
CA ILE A 126 -23.16 -17.29 -2.57
C ILE A 126 -24.06 -18.47 -2.21
N THR A 127 -23.79 -19.65 -2.77
CA THR A 127 -24.56 -20.88 -2.53
C THR A 127 -24.55 -21.29 -1.05
N GLN A 128 -23.41 -21.10 -0.37
CA GLN A 128 -23.25 -21.38 1.06
C GLN A 128 -23.73 -20.26 1.97
N LYS A 129 -24.32 -19.20 1.39
CA LYS A 129 -24.91 -18.05 2.09
C LYS A 129 -23.90 -17.36 3.01
N TYR A 130 -22.80 -16.92 2.44
CA TYR A 130 -21.91 -16.00 3.14
C TYR A 130 -22.61 -14.64 3.32
N ASP A 131 -22.29 -13.95 4.39
CA ASP A 131 -22.95 -12.69 4.74
C ASP A 131 -22.30 -11.48 4.07
N VAL A 132 -21.01 -11.55 3.72
CA VAL A 132 -20.25 -10.51 3.01
C VAL A 132 -19.10 -11.15 2.23
N LEU A 133 -18.74 -10.59 1.08
CA LEU A 133 -17.57 -11.00 0.30
C LEU A 133 -16.53 -9.88 0.25
N ILE A 134 -15.24 -10.26 0.34
CA ILE A 134 -14.09 -9.37 0.13
C ILE A 134 -13.28 -9.96 -1.02
N LEU A 135 -13.16 -9.23 -2.13
CA LEU A 135 -12.71 -9.77 -3.41
C LEU A 135 -11.55 -8.96 -3.99
N ASN A 136 -10.41 -9.62 -4.14
CA ASN A 136 -9.31 -9.13 -4.98
C ASN A 136 -9.39 -9.84 -6.34
N LEU A 137 -9.89 -9.14 -7.36
CA LEU A 137 -10.25 -9.75 -8.62
C LEU A 137 -9.04 -10.22 -9.45
N VAL A 138 -9.16 -11.35 -10.13
CA VAL A 138 -8.18 -11.77 -11.16
C VAL A 138 -8.24 -10.79 -12.34
N GLN A 139 -9.44 -10.46 -12.80
CA GLN A 139 -9.68 -9.45 -13.83
C GLN A 139 -10.64 -8.38 -13.29
N ALA A 140 -10.18 -7.13 -13.18
CA ALA A 140 -11.00 -6.03 -12.73
C ALA A 140 -12.26 -5.84 -13.61
N SER A 141 -12.16 -6.13 -14.90
CA SER A 141 -13.27 -6.10 -15.86
C SER A 141 -14.42 -7.08 -15.56
N SER A 142 -14.21 -8.06 -14.65
CA SER A 142 -15.28 -8.97 -14.21
C SER A 142 -16.19 -8.38 -13.11
N ALA A 143 -15.84 -7.21 -12.55
CA ALA A 143 -16.58 -6.60 -11.45
C ALA A 143 -18.08 -6.44 -11.72
N PRO A 144 -18.55 -5.96 -12.89
CA PRO A 144 -19.99 -5.81 -13.14
C PRO A 144 -20.77 -7.13 -13.01
N GLU A 145 -20.26 -8.20 -13.60
CA GLU A 145 -20.90 -9.53 -13.55
C GLU A 145 -20.93 -10.07 -12.12
N ILE A 146 -19.81 -9.93 -11.39
CA ILE A 146 -19.70 -10.38 -10.01
C ILE A 146 -20.60 -9.56 -9.08
N THR A 147 -20.66 -8.24 -9.28
CA THR A 147 -21.57 -7.37 -8.54
C THR A 147 -23.02 -7.79 -8.75
N ASP A 148 -23.43 -8.07 -10.00
CA ASP A 148 -24.80 -8.49 -10.31
C ASP A 148 -25.15 -9.82 -9.60
N MET A 149 -24.24 -10.79 -9.58
CA MET A 149 -24.42 -12.04 -8.84
C MET A 149 -24.59 -11.81 -7.33
N CYS A 150 -23.82 -10.90 -6.76
CA CYS A 150 -23.90 -10.54 -5.34
C CYS A 150 -25.20 -9.80 -5.02
N VAL A 151 -25.63 -8.87 -5.88
CA VAL A 151 -26.91 -8.14 -5.76
C VAL A 151 -28.09 -9.10 -5.81
N GLU A 152 -28.13 -10.05 -6.77
CA GLU A 152 -29.16 -11.06 -6.85
C GLU A 152 -29.23 -11.94 -5.61
N ALA A 153 -28.09 -12.24 -4.99
CA ALA A 153 -28.00 -13.01 -3.76
C ALA A 153 -28.26 -12.16 -2.48
N GLY A 154 -28.29 -10.84 -2.58
CA GLY A 154 -28.41 -9.93 -1.43
C GLY A 154 -27.17 -9.91 -0.54
N ILE A 155 -25.99 -10.14 -1.10
CA ILE A 155 -24.71 -10.20 -0.41
C ILE A 155 -23.89 -8.96 -0.73
N PRO A 156 -23.49 -8.13 0.24
CA PRO A 156 -22.60 -6.99 0.01
C PRO A 156 -21.19 -7.45 -0.36
N VAL A 157 -20.50 -6.63 -1.17
CA VAL A 157 -19.15 -6.94 -1.64
C VAL A 157 -18.18 -5.77 -1.44
N VAL A 158 -16.97 -6.10 -0.95
CA VAL A 158 -15.84 -5.19 -0.81
C VAL A 158 -14.77 -5.62 -1.82
N TYR A 159 -14.58 -4.85 -2.87
CA TYR A 159 -13.47 -5.04 -3.80
C TYR A 159 -12.21 -4.43 -3.20
N ILE A 160 -11.08 -5.11 -3.35
CA ILE A 160 -9.82 -4.69 -2.74
C ILE A 160 -8.67 -4.70 -3.75
N ASN A 161 -7.74 -3.75 -3.63
CA ASN A 161 -6.48 -3.62 -4.35
C ASN A 161 -6.60 -3.45 -5.88
N ARG A 162 -7.28 -4.34 -6.60
CA ARG A 162 -7.50 -4.21 -8.05
C ARG A 162 -8.79 -3.44 -8.29
N GLU A 163 -8.64 -2.15 -8.62
CA GLU A 163 -9.74 -1.21 -8.80
C GLU A 163 -10.62 -1.60 -9.99
N PRO A 164 -11.93 -1.74 -9.79
CA PRO A 164 -12.88 -1.86 -10.88
C PRO A 164 -12.92 -0.61 -11.78
N ASP A 165 -13.60 -0.71 -12.91
CA ASP A 165 -13.81 0.45 -13.76
C ASP A 165 -14.66 1.53 -13.06
N VAL A 166 -14.29 2.81 -13.22
CA VAL A 166 -14.98 3.95 -12.62
C VAL A 166 -16.49 3.95 -12.93
N ALA A 167 -16.88 3.50 -14.13
CA ALA A 167 -18.29 3.38 -14.48
C ALA A 167 -19.05 2.38 -13.61
N GLU A 168 -18.38 1.33 -13.12
CA GLU A 168 -18.98 0.38 -12.19
C GLU A 168 -19.12 0.98 -10.78
N GLU A 169 -18.15 1.74 -10.33
CA GLU A 169 -18.21 2.45 -9.04
C GLU A 169 -19.31 3.53 -9.04
N GLU A 170 -19.46 4.26 -10.15
CA GLU A 170 -20.57 5.21 -10.37
C GLU A 170 -21.93 4.48 -10.38
N ARG A 171 -21.99 3.26 -10.92
CA ARG A 171 -23.21 2.44 -10.90
C ARG A 171 -23.58 2.07 -9.46
N TRP A 172 -22.64 1.64 -8.62
CA TRP A 172 -22.93 1.33 -7.23
C TRP A 172 -23.54 2.52 -6.50
N ALA A 173 -22.95 3.71 -6.69
CA ALA A 173 -23.46 4.94 -6.08
C ALA A 173 -24.87 5.30 -6.57
N SER A 174 -25.12 5.23 -7.88
CA SER A 174 -26.38 5.67 -8.49
C SER A 174 -27.55 4.71 -8.24
N GLU A 175 -27.27 3.41 -8.15
CA GLU A 175 -28.28 2.37 -7.96
C GLU A 175 -28.43 1.95 -6.49
N GLY A 176 -27.58 2.46 -5.59
CA GLY A 176 -27.57 2.11 -4.17
C GLY A 176 -27.17 0.66 -3.89
N ILE A 177 -26.25 0.16 -4.71
CA ILE A 177 -25.72 -1.21 -4.57
C ILE A 177 -24.78 -1.28 -3.36
N ALA A 178 -24.91 -2.34 -2.57
CA ALA A 178 -24.03 -2.61 -1.43
C ALA A 178 -22.66 -3.16 -1.90
N ALA A 179 -21.93 -2.34 -2.65
CA ALA A 179 -20.60 -2.62 -3.15
C ALA A 179 -19.67 -1.42 -2.91
N THR A 180 -18.39 -1.68 -2.73
CA THR A 180 -17.37 -0.65 -2.53
C THR A 180 -16.00 -1.14 -2.97
N TYR A 181 -15.11 -0.20 -3.26
CA TYR A 181 -13.69 -0.44 -3.46
C TYR A 181 -12.86 0.11 -2.29
N VAL A 182 -11.86 -0.66 -1.86
CA VAL A 182 -10.83 -0.25 -0.90
C VAL A 182 -9.46 -0.48 -1.53
N GLY A 183 -8.70 0.58 -1.69
CA GLY A 183 -7.36 0.52 -2.28
C GLY A 183 -6.65 1.86 -2.20
N CYS A 184 -5.74 2.09 -3.11
CA CYS A 184 -4.94 3.31 -3.18
C CYS A 184 -4.99 3.90 -4.59
N ASP A 185 -4.81 5.22 -4.73
CA ASP A 185 -4.63 5.85 -6.04
C ASP A 185 -3.20 5.60 -6.57
N ALA A 186 -3.06 4.67 -7.47
CA ALA A 186 -1.75 4.29 -8.02
C ALA A 186 -1.04 5.41 -8.80
N ARG A 187 -1.75 6.49 -9.19
CA ARG A 187 -1.11 7.70 -9.73
C ARG A 187 -0.19 8.34 -8.71
N GLN A 188 -0.56 8.32 -7.42
CA GLN A 188 0.26 8.82 -6.34
C GLN A 188 1.56 8.01 -6.21
N SER A 189 1.49 6.66 -6.23
CA SER A 189 2.68 5.83 -6.12
C SER A 189 3.63 5.99 -7.31
N GLY A 190 3.10 6.05 -8.54
CA GLY A 190 3.91 6.35 -9.72
C GLY A 190 4.59 7.72 -9.60
N THR A 191 3.85 8.76 -9.22
CA THR A 191 4.42 10.11 -8.99
C THR A 191 5.56 10.05 -7.98
N TYR A 192 5.39 9.35 -6.87
CA TYR A 192 6.43 9.21 -5.84
C TYR A 192 7.68 8.50 -6.36
N GLN A 193 7.56 7.44 -7.20
CA GLN A 193 8.71 6.83 -7.85
C GLN A 193 9.51 7.83 -8.70
N GLY A 194 8.83 8.67 -9.48
CA GLY A 194 9.49 9.71 -10.26
C GLY A 194 10.11 10.79 -9.39
N GLU A 195 9.45 11.20 -8.30
CA GLU A 195 9.99 12.17 -7.34
C GLU A 195 11.24 11.63 -6.63
N GLU A 196 11.29 10.34 -6.27
CA GLU A 196 12.49 9.71 -5.70
C GLU A 196 13.70 9.85 -6.62
N ILE A 197 13.50 9.76 -7.93
CA ILE A 197 14.56 10.00 -8.93
C ILE A 197 14.91 11.49 -9.03
N LEU A 198 13.91 12.39 -8.98
CA LEU A 198 14.14 13.84 -9.00
C LEU A 198 14.89 14.34 -7.77
N GLU A 199 14.78 13.66 -6.63
CA GLU A 199 15.46 13.98 -5.38
C GLU A 199 16.95 13.55 -5.39
N THR A 200 17.38 12.74 -6.35
CA THR A 200 18.80 12.41 -6.53
C THR A 200 19.61 13.63 -6.99
N SER A 201 20.91 13.66 -6.69
CA SER A 201 21.78 14.82 -6.93
C SER A 201 21.86 15.29 -8.38
N ASN A 202 21.64 14.36 -9.32
CA ASN A 202 21.65 14.58 -10.78
C ASN A 202 20.26 14.44 -11.41
N LYS A 203 19.20 14.24 -10.60
CA LYS A 203 17.81 14.04 -11.04
C LYS A 203 17.65 12.88 -12.03
N GLY A 204 18.44 11.83 -11.84
CA GLY A 204 18.41 10.63 -12.68
C GLY A 204 19.38 10.65 -13.87
N ASP A 205 19.90 11.81 -14.29
CA ASP A 205 20.86 11.96 -15.38
C ASP A 205 22.29 11.67 -14.85
N ILE A 206 22.68 10.41 -14.86
CA ILE A 206 23.97 9.95 -14.30
C ILE A 206 25.12 10.31 -15.23
N ASN A 207 24.92 10.18 -16.55
CA ASN A 207 25.94 10.38 -17.54
C ASN A 207 26.15 11.86 -17.93
N GLY A 208 25.22 12.75 -17.55
CA GLY A 208 25.27 14.19 -17.77
C GLY A 208 24.97 14.59 -19.22
N ASP A 209 24.23 13.79 -19.98
CA ASP A 209 23.90 14.09 -21.39
C ASP A 209 22.63 14.94 -21.55
N GLY A 210 21.93 15.24 -20.43
CA GLY A 210 20.77 16.13 -20.37
C GLY A 210 19.44 15.39 -20.42
N LYS A 211 19.43 14.07 -20.38
CA LYS A 211 18.23 13.24 -20.34
C LYS A 211 18.41 12.06 -19.39
N VAL A 212 17.29 11.44 -18.99
CA VAL A 212 17.26 10.22 -18.19
C VAL A 212 16.88 9.04 -19.08
N SER A 213 17.81 8.11 -19.28
CA SER A 213 17.57 6.89 -20.05
C SER A 213 17.12 5.76 -19.12
N TYR A 214 15.93 5.24 -19.32
CA TYR A 214 15.32 4.30 -18.39
C TYR A 214 14.79 3.01 -19.04
N ILE A 215 14.63 2.00 -18.22
CA ILE A 215 13.79 0.85 -18.53
C ILE A 215 12.61 0.78 -17.54
N MET A 216 11.48 0.28 -18.04
CA MET A 216 10.26 0.06 -17.26
C MET A 216 9.95 -1.43 -17.19
N ILE A 217 9.90 -1.98 -15.97
CA ILE A 217 9.41 -3.34 -15.70
C ILE A 217 7.98 -3.22 -15.16
N GLN A 218 7.03 -3.45 -16.06
CA GLN A 218 5.61 -3.23 -15.82
C GLN A 218 4.97 -4.43 -15.12
N GLY A 219 4.00 -4.19 -14.24
CA GLY A 219 3.15 -5.22 -13.66
C GLY A 219 2.20 -5.85 -14.70
N ASP A 220 1.09 -6.40 -14.21
CA ASP A 220 0.02 -6.91 -15.07
C ASP A 220 -0.78 -5.74 -15.68
N PRO A 221 -0.74 -5.51 -16.99
CA PRO A 221 -1.44 -4.37 -17.61
C PRO A 221 -2.97 -4.46 -17.55
N GLU A 222 -3.56 -5.61 -17.20
CA GLU A 222 -4.99 -5.73 -16.87
C GLU A 222 -5.33 -5.11 -15.50
N ASN A 223 -4.32 -4.80 -14.68
CA ASN A 223 -4.47 -4.04 -13.45
C ASN A 223 -4.15 -2.57 -13.72
N VAL A 224 -5.09 -1.68 -13.43
CA VAL A 224 -4.95 -0.24 -13.63
C VAL A 224 -3.75 0.35 -12.86
N ASP A 225 -3.39 -0.24 -11.72
CA ASP A 225 -2.20 0.16 -10.95
C ASP A 225 -0.92 0.08 -11.79
N ALA A 226 -0.76 -0.98 -12.59
CA ALA A 226 0.40 -1.12 -13.47
C ALA A 226 0.46 -0.01 -14.52
N GLN A 227 -0.70 0.38 -15.06
CA GLN A 227 -0.80 1.46 -16.04
C GLN A 227 -0.43 2.80 -15.40
N TYR A 228 -1.03 3.13 -14.25
CA TYR A 228 -0.79 4.41 -13.56
C TYR A 228 0.63 4.52 -13.01
N ARG A 229 1.19 3.47 -12.39
CA ARG A 229 2.58 3.48 -11.93
C ARG A 229 3.55 3.69 -13.10
N THR A 230 3.29 3.03 -14.24
CA THR A 230 4.10 3.20 -15.46
C THR A 230 4.02 4.62 -16.01
N GLU A 231 2.81 5.19 -16.14
CA GLU A 231 2.61 6.52 -16.69
C GLU A 231 3.16 7.61 -15.77
N PHE A 232 2.75 7.58 -14.49
CA PHE A 232 2.99 8.69 -13.58
C PHE A 232 4.41 8.75 -13.04
N SER A 233 5.18 7.65 -13.04
CA SER A 233 6.60 7.70 -12.70
C SER A 233 7.41 8.47 -13.74
N VAL A 234 7.15 8.25 -15.02
CA VAL A 234 7.77 8.98 -16.10
C VAL A 234 7.22 10.41 -16.22
N LYS A 235 5.91 10.57 -15.99
CA LYS A 235 5.26 11.87 -16.01
C LYS A 235 5.81 12.82 -14.95
N ALA A 236 6.16 12.36 -13.78
CA ALA A 236 6.76 13.18 -12.74
C ALA A 236 8.11 13.80 -13.21
N LEU A 237 8.93 13.03 -13.92
CA LEU A 237 10.16 13.53 -14.51
C LEU A 237 9.90 14.57 -15.60
N THR A 238 8.99 14.29 -16.53
CA THR A 238 8.68 15.19 -17.64
C THR A 238 8.00 16.47 -17.19
N ASP A 239 7.11 16.42 -16.20
CA ASP A 239 6.47 17.60 -15.61
C ASP A 239 7.49 18.49 -14.87
N ALA A 240 8.57 17.91 -14.35
CA ALA A 240 9.71 18.65 -13.78
C ALA A 240 10.68 19.18 -14.83
N GLY A 241 10.40 18.97 -16.12
CA GLY A 241 11.23 19.45 -17.24
C GLY A 241 12.45 18.59 -17.54
N VAL A 242 12.51 17.35 -17.03
CA VAL A 242 13.56 16.40 -17.34
C VAL A 242 13.23 15.70 -18.68
N GLU A 243 14.16 15.68 -19.61
CA GLU A 243 14.05 14.90 -20.83
C GLU A 243 14.27 13.42 -20.50
N VAL A 244 13.46 12.52 -21.07
CA VAL A 244 13.52 11.09 -20.79
C VAL A 244 13.67 10.28 -22.09
N GLU A 245 14.38 9.16 -22.03
CA GLU A 245 14.50 8.19 -23.13
C GLU A 245 14.11 6.79 -22.63
N GLU A 246 12.99 6.26 -23.14
CA GLU A 246 12.61 4.88 -22.88
C GLU A 246 13.48 3.93 -23.73
N LEU A 247 14.32 3.14 -23.08
CA LEU A 247 15.12 2.11 -23.74
C LEU A 247 14.35 0.79 -23.90
N LEU A 248 13.52 0.46 -22.91
CA LEU A 248 12.72 -0.76 -22.88
C LEU A 248 11.53 -0.58 -21.93
N MET A 249 10.36 -1.05 -22.36
CA MET A 249 9.26 -1.37 -21.46
C MET A 249 8.86 -2.83 -21.66
N GLN A 250 8.84 -3.62 -20.59
CA GLN A 250 8.48 -5.03 -20.65
C GLN A 250 7.67 -5.47 -19.44
N ARG A 251 6.73 -6.39 -19.70
CA ARG A 251 5.82 -6.93 -18.71
C ARG A 251 6.51 -7.97 -17.81
N GLY A 252 6.60 -7.67 -16.52
CA GLY A 252 7.14 -8.55 -15.47
C GLY A 252 6.06 -9.27 -14.64
N ASP A 253 4.78 -8.88 -14.76
CA ASP A 253 3.63 -9.55 -14.12
C ASP A 253 3.71 -9.65 -12.58
N TRP A 254 4.31 -8.67 -11.91
CA TRP A 254 4.57 -8.64 -10.47
C TRP A 254 5.54 -9.74 -9.99
N ASP A 255 6.21 -10.44 -10.92
CA ASP A 255 7.03 -11.61 -10.67
C ASP A 255 8.52 -11.27 -10.60
N GLN A 256 9.16 -11.64 -9.47
CA GLN A 256 10.57 -11.36 -9.21
C GLN A 256 11.50 -12.03 -10.22
N ALA A 257 11.25 -13.30 -10.59
CA ALA A 257 12.13 -14.04 -11.47
C ALA A 257 12.03 -13.54 -12.94
N LYS A 258 10.80 -13.16 -13.37
CA LYS A 258 10.63 -12.51 -14.68
C LYS A 258 11.35 -11.18 -14.73
N ALA A 259 11.22 -10.36 -13.70
CA ALA A 259 11.88 -9.07 -13.63
C ALA A 259 13.41 -9.19 -13.61
N GLN A 260 13.94 -10.20 -12.91
CA GLN A 260 15.37 -10.52 -12.95
C GLN A 260 15.83 -10.81 -14.39
N GLN A 261 15.11 -11.65 -15.13
CA GLN A 261 15.46 -11.97 -16.52
C GLN A 261 15.37 -10.75 -17.44
N ILE A 262 14.30 -9.92 -17.29
CA ILE A 262 14.11 -8.70 -18.06
C ILE A 262 15.29 -7.72 -17.82
N ALA A 263 15.63 -7.49 -16.55
CA ALA A 263 16.74 -6.62 -16.18
C ALA A 263 18.08 -7.15 -16.69
N GLN A 264 18.33 -8.46 -16.60
CA GLN A 264 19.54 -9.09 -17.13
C GLN A 264 19.66 -8.88 -18.65
N ASP A 265 18.59 -9.12 -19.39
CA ASP A 265 18.59 -8.96 -20.84
C ASP A 265 18.79 -7.50 -21.25
N ALA A 266 18.11 -6.57 -20.54
CA ALA A 266 18.26 -5.13 -20.75
C ALA A 266 19.69 -4.64 -20.46
N LEU A 267 20.28 -5.06 -19.33
CA LEU A 267 21.67 -4.71 -18.98
C LEU A 267 22.68 -5.25 -19.98
N ASN A 268 22.48 -6.46 -20.52
CA ASN A 268 23.30 -7.03 -21.58
C ASN A 268 23.18 -6.23 -22.91
N GLN A 269 21.97 -5.72 -23.21
CA GLN A 269 21.70 -5.02 -24.46
C GLN A 269 22.11 -3.56 -24.42
N TYR A 270 21.83 -2.85 -23.35
CA TYR A 270 22.00 -1.40 -23.24
C TYR A 270 23.17 -0.99 -22.34
N GLY A 271 23.63 -1.87 -21.42
CA GLY A 271 24.79 -1.63 -20.55
C GLY A 271 24.63 -0.35 -19.73
N ASP A 272 25.66 0.48 -19.77
CA ASP A 272 25.74 1.74 -19.00
C ASP A 272 24.81 2.84 -19.50
N LYS A 273 24.04 2.60 -20.57
CA LYS A 273 23.00 3.55 -20.99
C LYS A 273 21.78 3.55 -20.08
N ILE A 274 21.54 2.46 -19.32
CA ILE A 274 20.44 2.42 -18.39
C ILE A 274 20.83 3.21 -17.15
N GLU A 275 20.13 4.29 -16.88
CA GLU A 275 20.35 5.14 -15.72
C GLU A 275 19.32 4.87 -14.62
N VAL A 276 18.08 4.54 -15.02
CA VAL A 276 16.99 4.26 -14.08
C VAL A 276 16.28 2.97 -14.47
N ILE A 277 16.02 2.11 -13.50
CA ILE A 277 15.07 1.00 -13.60
C ILE A 277 13.84 1.32 -12.75
N PHE A 278 12.72 1.57 -13.43
CA PHE A 278 11.41 1.64 -12.79
C PHE A 278 10.80 0.25 -12.72
N CYS A 279 10.46 -0.21 -11.52
CA CYS A 279 9.67 -1.41 -11.31
C CYS A 279 8.32 -1.03 -10.71
N ASN A 280 7.22 -1.55 -11.27
CA ASN A 280 5.91 -1.23 -10.74
C ASN A 280 5.65 -1.83 -9.34
N ASN A 281 6.48 -2.78 -8.86
CA ASN A 281 6.48 -3.22 -7.47
C ASN A 281 7.86 -3.66 -6.98
N ASP A 282 7.99 -3.86 -5.67
CA ASP A 282 9.25 -4.26 -5.02
C ASP A 282 9.66 -5.70 -5.33
N ALA A 283 8.73 -6.63 -5.55
CA ALA A 283 9.12 -7.99 -5.95
C ALA A 283 9.91 -7.96 -7.26
N MET A 284 9.48 -7.14 -8.23
CA MET A 284 10.21 -6.94 -9.47
C MET A 284 11.50 -6.15 -9.26
N ALA A 285 11.51 -5.16 -8.36
CA ALA A 285 12.74 -4.41 -8.02
C ALA A 285 13.81 -5.32 -7.39
N LEU A 286 13.43 -6.22 -6.49
CA LEU A 286 14.32 -7.23 -5.91
C LEU A 286 14.91 -8.17 -6.98
N GLY A 287 14.12 -8.54 -7.99
CA GLY A 287 14.62 -9.29 -9.14
C GLY A 287 15.61 -8.49 -9.99
N ALA A 288 15.28 -7.24 -10.29
CA ALA A 288 16.15 -6.34 -11.04
C ALA A 288 17.49 -6.07 -10.32
N LEU A 289 17.45 -5.89 -8.99
CA LEU A 289 18.63 -5.70 -8.16
C LEU A 289 19.65 -6.84 -8.32
N GLN A 290 19.17 -8.10 -8.32
CA GLN A 290 20.07 -9.25 -8.53
C GLN A 290 20.82 -9.18 -9.87
N SER A 291 20.15 -8.70 -10.91
CA SER A 291 20.77 -8.53 -12.23
C SER A 291 21.71 -7.33 -12.30
N ILE A 292 21.40 -6.23 -11.59
CA ILE A 292 22.28 -5.06 -11.45
C ILE A 292 23.60 -5.49 -10.77
N GLU A 293 23.50 -6.19 -9.62
CA GLU A 293 24.68 -6.70 -8.88
C GLU A 293 25.49 -7.70 -9.72
N ALA A 294 24.81 -8.60 -10.44
CA ALA A 294 25.48 -9.56 -11.34
C ALA A 294 26.20 -8.90 -12.53
N ALA A 295 25.70 -7.77 -13.00
CA ALA A 295 26.34 -6.95 -14.02
C ALA A 295 27.50 -6.11 -13.47
N GLY A 296 27.76 -6.14 -12.16
CA GLY A 296 28.81 -5.38 -11.48
C GLY A 296 28.49 -3.89 -11.35
N ARG A 297 27.22 -3.51 -11.46
CA ARG A 297 26.75 -2.14 -11.26
C ARG A 297 26.32 -1.90 -9.81
N THR A 298 26.39 -0.65 -9.38
CA THR A 298 26.08 -0.24 -8.00
C THR A 298 24.93 0.77 -8.01
N VAL A 299 23.84 0.41 -7.33
CA VAL A 299 22.68 1.30 -7.16
C VAL A 299 23.11 2.56 -6.40
N ASN A 300 22.56 3.72 -6.81
CA ASN A 300 22.86 5.07 -6.32
C ASN A 300 24.27 5.59 -6.69
N GLU A 301 25.08 4.81 -7.42
CA GLU A 301 26.36 5.26 -7.96
C GLU A 301 26.29 5.40 -9.48
N ASP A 302 25.93 4.32 -10.18
CA ASP A 302 25.92 4.26 -11.64
C ASP A 302 24.57 3.81 -12.24
N ILE A 303 23.58 3.52 -11.40
CA ILE A 303 22.19 3.20 -11.78
C ILE A 303 21.24 3.50 -10.61
N TYR A 304 20.02 3.89 -10.91
CA TYR A 304 18.94 4.04 -9.92
C TYR A 304 17.92 2.92 -10.06
N LEU A 305 17.32 2.52 -8.92
CA LEU A 305 16.30 1.46 -8.84
C LEU A 305 15.19 1.89 -7.89
N VAL A 306 13.95 1.92 -8.38
CA VAL A 306 12.77 2.25 -7.56
C VAL A 306 11.68 1.19 -7.70
N GLY A 307 10.95 0.96 -6.61
CA GLY A 307 9.86 0.01 -6.52
C GLY A 307 8.61 0.61 -5.87
N VAL A 308 7.64 -0.22 -5.54
CA VAL A 308 6.41 0.10 -4.77
C VAL A 308 6.07 -1.10 -3.92
N ASP A 309 5.48 -0.92 -2.78
CA ASP A 309 4.88 -1.78 -1.76
C ASP A 309 5.57 -1.64 -0.40
N ALA A 310 6.83 -1.22 -0.35
CA ALA A 310 7.68 -1.24 0.82
C ALA A 310 7.77 -2.64 1.45
N LEU A 311 8.05 -3.66 0.64
CA LEU A 311 8.36 -4.99 1.18
C LEU A 311 9.56 -4.89 2.13
N THR A 312 9.54 -5.64 3.23
CA THR A 312 10.57 -5.58 4.28
C THR A 312 12.01 -5.64 3.71
N GLU A 313 12.25 -6.52 2.72
CA GLU A 313 13.55 -6.65 2.06
C GLU A 313 13.90 -5.42 1.21
N ALA A 314 12.92 -4.84 0.50
CA ALA A 314 13.12 -3.63 -0.29
C ALA A 314 13.41 -2.42 0.61
N VAL A 315 12.69 -2.26 1.72
CA VAL A 315 12.97 -1.22 2.72
C VAL A 315 14.37 -1.37 3.30
N GLN A 316 14.79 -2.61 3.61
CA GLN A 316 16.16 -2.87 4.05
C GLN A 316 17.19 -2.50 2.99
N ASN A 317 16.90 -2.78 1.71
CA ASN A 317 17.77 -2.39 0.59
C ASN A 317 17.85 -0.86 0.42
N VAL A 318 16.78 -0.12 0.71
CA VAL A 318 16.82 1.35 0.74
C VAL A 318 17.75 1.84 1.87
N ILE A 319 17.67 1.25 3.07
CA ILE A 319 18.57 1.56 4.19
C ILE A 319 20.01 1.28 3.81
N ASP A 320 20.28 0.14 3.17
CA ASP A 320 21.62 -0.30 2.79
C ASP A 320 22.17 0.40 1.54
N GLY A 321 21.37 1.29 0.90
CA GLY A 321 21.75 2.00 -0.33
C GLY A 321 21.70 1.14 -1.60
N LYS A 322 21.07 -0.04 -1.55
CA LYS A 322 20.93 -1.00 -2.66
C LYS A 322 19.64 -0.82 -3.48
N GLN A 323 18.76 0.03 -3.02
CA GLN A 323 17.56 0.50 -3.74
C GLN A 323 17.44 1.99 -3.48
N THR A 324 17.08 2.78 -4.51
CA THR A 324 17.03 4.25 -4.42
C THR A 324 15.86 4.69 -3.55
N GLY A 325 14.72 4.06 -3.74
CA GLY A 325 13.51 4.30 -2.98
C GLY A 325 12.45 3.24 -3.24
N THR A 326 11.42 3.26 -2.44
CA THR A 326 10.16 2.53 -2.65
C THR A 326 9.00 3.34 -2.13
N VAL A 327 7.79 2.92 -2.43
CA VAL A 327 6.57 3.60 -1.98
C VAL A 327 5.79 2.66 -1.07
N PHE A 328 5.52 3.07 0.16
CA PHE A 328 4.75 2.27 1.10
C PHE A 328 3.29 2.21 0.66
N ASN A 329 2.87 1.03 0.27
CA ASN A 329 1.51 0.63 0.00
C ASN A 329 0.94 0.06 1.31
N ASP A 330 0.24 0.88 2.09
CA ASP A 330 -0.14 0.54 3.46
C ASP A 330 -1.16 -0.60 3.52
N HIS A 331 -0.65 -1.83 3.50
CA HIS A 331 -1.47 -3.04 3.57
C HIS A 331 -2.21 -3.18 4.91
N PHE A 332 -1.72 -2.57 6.00
CA PHE A 332 -2.41 -2.56 7.28
C PHE A 332 -3.68 -1.70 7.19
N ALA A 333 -3.51 -0.44 6.80
CA ALA A 333 -4.64 0.49 6.71
C ALA A 333 -5.69 0.02 5.69
N GLN A 334 -5.26 -0.52 4.54
CA GLN A 334 -6.19 -1.05 3.54
C GLN A 334 -6.96 -2.28 4.06
N ALA A 335 -6.27 -3.25 4.68
CA ALA A 335 -6.88 -4.45 5.22
C ALA A 335 -7.88 -4.14 6.35
N GLN A 336 -7.50 -3.22 7.25
CA GLN A 336 -8.35 -2.77 8.35
C GLN A 336 -9.57 -2.02 7.82
N THR A 337 -9.40 -1.11 6.86
CA THR A 337 -10.50 -0.41 6.20
C THR A 337 -11.48 -1.39 5.54
N ALA A 338 -10.98 -2.40 4.83
CA ALA A 338 -11.81 -3.43 4.21
C ALA A 338 -12.59 -4.25 5.24
N GLY A 339 -11.97 -4.61 6.37
CA GLY A 339 -12.62 -5.30 7.47
C GLY A 339 -13.70 -4.47 8.13
N ASP A 340 -13.42 -3.19 8.42
CA ASP A 340 -14.39 -2.26 9.00
C ASP A 340 -15.61 -2.06 8.10
N ILE A 341 -15.37 -1.92 6.80
CA ILE A 341 -16.44 -1.77 5.81
C ILE A 341 -17.29 -3.03 5.71
N ALA A 342 -16.67 -4.22 5.72
CA ALA A 342 -17.41 -5.48 5.79
C ALA A 342 -18.32 -5.53 7.02
N ALA A 343 -17.82 -5.12 8.18
CA ALA A 343 -18.61 -5.03 9.39
C ALA A 343 -19.74 -3.98 9.31
N LYS A 344 -19.52 -2.82 8.67
CA LYS A 344 -20.55 -1.79 8.41
C LYS A 344 -21.67 -2.33 7.54
N PHE A 345 -21.36 -3.01 6.44
CA PHE A 345 -22.37 -3.64 5.58
C PHE A 345 -23.24 -4.63 6.34
N LEU A 346 -22.64 -5.45 7.21
CA LEU A 346 -23.37 -6.41 8.03
C LEU A 346 -24.32 -5.77 9.04
N LYS A 347 -24.09 -4.50 9.38
CA LYS A 347 -24.98 -3.69 10.24
C LYS A 347 -26.02 -2.90 9.46
N GLY A 348 -25.97 -2.95 8.12
CA GLY A 348 -26.83 -2.13 7.26
C GLY A 348 -26.47 -0.65 7.26
N GLU A 349 -25.21 -0.33 7.56
CA GLU A 349 -24.70 1.03 7.52
C GLU A 349 -24.36 1.45 6.08
N SER A 350 -24.43 2.75 5.81
CA SER A 350 -24.03 3.32 4.52
C SER A 350 -22.51 3.36 4.42
N VAL A 351 -22.00 3.01 3.24
CA VAL A 351 -20.58 2.99 2.90
C VAL A 351 -20.38 3.82 1.62
N ASP A 352 -19.28 4.57 1.55
CA ASP A 352 -18.90 5.27 0.32
C ASP A 352 -18.48 4.25 -0.77
N PRO A 353 -18.77 4.50 -2.04
CA PRO A 353 -18.45 3.55 -3.12
C PRO A 353 -16.95 3.33 -3.32
N VAL A 354 -16.12 4.30 -2.90
CA VAL A 354 -14.65 4.25 -3.02
C VAL A 354 -14.03 4.73 -1.71
N ASN A 355 -13.09 3.98 -1.18
CA ASN A 355 -12.37 4.28 0.05
C ASN A 355 -10.86 4.15 -0.20
N MET A 356 -10.20 5.28 -0.38
CA MET A 356 -8.78 5.34 -0.70
C MET A 356 -7.91 5.47 0.55
N VAL A 357 -6.79 4.76 0.55
CA VAL A 357 -5.70 4.87 1.51
C VAL A 357 -4.52 5.53 0.81
N ASP A 358 -3.85 6.48 1.46
CA ASP A 358 -2.73 7.18 0.87
C ASP A 358 -1.45 6.33 0.85
N TYR A 359 -0.67 6.47 -0.22
CA TYR A 359 0.70 6.00 -0.28
C TYR A 359 1.65 6.94 0.50
N SER A 360 2.84 6.46 0.83
CA SER A 360 3.92 7.33 1.32
C SER A 360 5.28 6.94 0.74
N LYS A 361 6.11 7.93 0.42
CA LYS A 361 7.48 7.69 -0.07
C LYS A 361 8.35 7.04 1.01
N VAL A 362 9.25 6.16 0.58
CA VAL A 362 10.25 5.53 1.45
C VAL A 362 11.63 5.77 0.85
N THR A 363 12.35 6.67 1.46
CA THR A 363 13.72 7.03 1.12
C THR A 363 14.66 6.68 2.28
N GLN A 364 15.96 6.84 2.12
CA GLN A 364 16.92 6.60 3.20
C GLN A 364 16.61 7.41 4.48
N GLU A 365 15.91 8.55 4.35
CA GLU A 365 15.61 9.41 5.49
C GLU A 365 14.59 8.79 6.46
N ASN A 366 13.62 8.03 5.93
CA ASN A 366 12.51 7.47 6.73
C ASN A 366 12.39 5.93 6.67
N ALA A 367 13.23 5.25 5.89
CA ALA A 367 13.13 3.80 5.69
C ALA A 367 13.22 3.02 7.01
N GLN A 368 14.02 3.48 7.99
CA GLN A 368 14.10 2.82 9.29
C GLN A 368 12.79 2.90 10.07
N GLU A 369 12.09 4.05 10.02
CA GLU A 369 10.78 4.21 10.65
C GLU A 369 9.74 3.28 10.00
N VAL A 370 9.77 3.18 8.67
CA VAL A 370 8.87 2.27 7.92
C VAL A 370 9.20 0.81 8.26
N LEU A 371 10.49 0.43 8.29
CA LEU A 371 10.90 -0.93 8.66
C LEU A 371 10.43 -1.33 10.07
N ASP A 372 10.41 -0.38 11.01
CA ASP A 372 9.95 -0.64 12.37
C ASP A 372 8.41 -0.79 12.45
N LYS A 373 7.65 -0.17 11.54
CA LYS A 373 6.20 -0.38 11.39
C LYS A 373 5.86 -1.74 10.79
N LEU A 374 6.75 -2.31 9.98
CA LEU A 374 6.54 -3.59 9.30
C LEU A 374 6.84 -4.82 10.20
N LYS A 375 7.38 -4.62 11.41
CA LYS A 375 7.72 -5.70 12.39
C LYS A 375 6.59 -5.95 13.37
#